data_30946137b60fe57d4170a80284d6f7c1
#
_entry.id   30946137b60fe57d4170a80284d6f7c1
#
_cell.length_a   1.000
_cell.length_b   1.000
_cell.length_c   1.000
_cell.angle_alpha   90.00
_cell.angle_beta   90.00
_cell.angle_gamma   90.00
#
_symmetry.space_group_name_H-M   'P 1'
#
loop_
_entity.id
_entity.type
_entity.pdbx_description
1 polymer ?
#
loop_
_entity_poly.entity_id
_entity_poly.type
_entity_poly.pdbx_seq_one_letter_code
_entity_poly.pdbx_strand_id
1 'polypeptide(L)'
;METSAVLLEKPERLSLEMVGLKDPSQDEVVVRVLHSGISTGTEKLLWSGAMPPFPGLGYPLVPGYEAVGEILECPKGASLKVGDLVFVPGSNGFVDAKGLFGGSARHLVTSVKRVTKINSQIGEKGVLYALAATARHALTGPDAKFPDLIIGHGALGRLLARITIIAGGKPPTVWEIDEKRAVGTFWHHEF
;
A
#
# COMPACT_ATOMS: atom_id res chain seq x y z
N MET A 1 -13.96 -8.08 -18.15
CA MET A 1 -12.60 -7.87 -18.70
C MET A 1 -11.59 -8.78 -18.01
N GLU A 2 -10.33 -8.88 -18.49
CA GLU A 2 -9.29 -9.71 -17.87
C GLU A 2 -8.05 -8.87 -17.56
N THR A 3 -7.25 -9.32 -16.58
CA THR A 3 -6.00 -8.67 -16.21
C THR A 3 -4.96 -9.71 -15.78
N SER A 4 -3.69 -9.45 -16.06
CA SER A 4 -2.60 -10.22 -15.45
C SER A 4 -2.43 -9.81 -14.00
N ALA A 5 -2.31 -10.76 -13.09
CA ALA A 5 -2.15 -10.55 -11.67
C ALA A 5 -1.18 -11.55 -11.05
N VAL A 6 -0.52 -11.13 -10.00
CA VAL A 6 0.18 -12.03 -9.10
C VAL A 6 -0.87 -12.79 -8.30
N LEU A 7 -0.88 -14.10 -8.39
CA LEU A 7 -1.87 -14.96 -7.74
C LEU A 7 -1.20 -15.87 -6.72
N LEU A 8 -1.66 -15.80 -5.49
CA LEU A 8 -1.39 -16.83 -4.49
C LEU A 8 -2.49 -17.88 -4.63
N GLU A 9 -2.20 -18.97 -5.33
CA GLU A 9 -3.17 -20.07 -5.55
C GLU A 9 -3.51 -20.80 -4.26
N LYS A 10 -2.51 -20.98 -3.43
CA LYS A 10 -2.54 -21.51 -2.07
C LYS A 10 -1.25 -21.11 -1.36
N PRO A 11 -1.09 -21.38 -0.05
CA PRO A 11 0.17 -21.15 0.65
C PRO A 11 1.36 -21.74 -0.11
N GLU A 12 2.44 -20.98 -0.18
CA GLU A 12 3.73 -21.30 -0.84
C GLU A 12 3.65 -21.54 -2.36
N ARG A 13 2.51 -21.21 -2.98
CA ARG A 13 2.36 -21.31 -4.44
C ARG A 13 1.89 -20.00 -5.05
N LEU A 14 2.83 -19.35 -5.73
CA LEU A 14 2.65 -18.09 -6.41
C LEU A 14 2.81 -18.27 -7.92
N SER A 15 1.93 -17.66 -8.69
CA SER A 15 1.97 -17.63 -10.14
C SER A 15 1.66 -16.24 -10.69
N LEU A 16 1.89 -16.02 -11.96
CA LEU A 16 1.40 -14.87 -12.71
C LEU A 16 0.33 -15.36 -13.66
N GLU A 17 -0.92 -14.99 -13.42
CA GLU A 17 -2.07 -15.52 -14.14
C GLU A 17 -2.94 -14.43 -14.75
N MET A 18 -3.71 -14.80 -15.74
CA MET A 18 -4.84 -14.00 -16.21
C MET A 18 -6.04 -14.29 -15.33
N VAL A 19 -6.58 -13.25 -14.71
CA VAL A 19 -7.75 -13.32 -13.83
C VAL A 19 -8.87 -12.43 -14.35
N GLY A 20 -10.11 -12.85 -14.13
CA GLY A 20 -11.29 -12.06 -14.50
C GLY A 20 -11.42 -10.81 -13.63
N LEU A 21 -11.70 -9.66 -14.27
CA LEU A 21 -12.11 -8.43 -13.61
C LEU A 21 -13.60 -8.17 -13.94
N LYS A 22 -14.36 -7.76 -12.94
CA LYS A 22 -15.72 -7.25 -13.16
C LYS A 22 -15.68 -5.98 -14.00
N ASP A 23 -16.77 -5.68 -14.69
CA ASP A 23 -16.94 -4.38 -15.32
C ASP A 23 -17.13 -3.30 -14.24
N PRO A 24 -16.60 -2.08 -14.46
CA PRO A 24 -16.74 -1.00 -13.49
C PRO A 24 -18.20 -0.55 -13.38
N SER A 25 -18.67 -0.33 -12.16
CA SER A 25 -19.95 0.31 -11.89
C SER A 25 -19.84 1.84 -12.03
N GLN A 26 -20.98 2.55 -11.86
CA GLN A 26 -21.06 4.00 -12.06
C GLN A 26 -20.23 4.83 -11.08
N ASP A 27 -19.77 4.25 -9.98
CA ASP A 27 -18.93 4.89 -8.95
C ASP A 27 -17.52 4.28 -8.85
N GLU A 28 -17.12 3.49 -9.83
CA GLU A 28 -15.82 2.84 -9.87
C GLU A 28 -14.90 3.42 -10.95
N VAL A 29 -13.62 3.30 -10.71
CA VAL A 29 -12.55 3.65 -11.64
C VAL A 29 -11.85 2.39 -12.12
N VAL A 30 -11.34 2.43 -13.35
CA VAL A 30 -10.36 1.48 -13.86
C VAL A 30 -8.99 2.12 -13.76
N VAL A 31 -8.06 1.45 -13.10
CA VAL A 31 -6.69 1.94 -12.91
C VAL A 31 -5.71 0.97 -13.56
N ARG A 32 -4.80 1.50 -14.38
CA ARG A 32 -3.61 0.79 -14.85
C ARG A 32 -2.50 0.95 -13.83
N VAL A 33 -2.12 -0.13 -13.19
CA VAL A 33 -1.04 -0.12 -12.19
C VAL A 33 0.31 0.06 -12.88
N LEU A 34 1.10 0.99 -12.37
CA LEU A 34 2.46 1.27 -12.81
C LEU A 34 3.48 0.68 -11.83
N HIS A 35 3.18 0.77 -10.54
CA HIS A 35 4.03 0.26 -9.45
C HIS A 35 3.16 -0.37 -8.37
N SER A 36 3.62 -1.48 -7.80
CA SER A 36 3.00 -2.12 -6.63
C SER A 36 4.08 -2.45 -5.61
N GLY A 37 3.90 -2.00 -4.38
CA GLY A 37 4.77 -2.35 -3.27
C GLY A 37 4.50 -3.76 -2.77
N ILE A 38 5.52 -4.37 -2.16
CA ILE A 38 5.41 -5.67 -1.49
C ILE A 38 5.67 -5.45 0.00
N SER A 39 4.65 -5.65 0.82
CA SER A 39 4.79 -5.60 2.26
C SER A 39 5.38 -6.90 2.80
N THR A 40 6.64 -6.85 3.20
CA THR A 40 7.37 -8.04 3.68
C THR A 40 6.73 -8.72 4.90
N GLY A 41 5.89 -8.00 5.66
CA GLY A 41 5.12 -8.57 6.77
C GLY A 41 3.85 -9.28 6.29
N THR A 42 2.95 -8.54 5.68
CA THR A 42 1.61 -9.02 5.29
C THR A 42 1.67 -10.08 4.19
N GLU A 43 2.38 -9.80 3.10
CA GLU A 43 2.49 -10.76 1.99
C GLU A 43 3.24 -12.03 2.39
N LYS A 44 4.22 -11.93 3.30
CA LYS A 44 4.88 -13.13 3.85
C LYS A 44 3.91 -14.02 4.61
N LEU A 45 3.02 -13.43 5.43
CA LEU A 45 2.01 -14.18 6.16
C LEU A 45 0.99 -14.82 5.21
N LEU A 46 0.55 -14.10 4.18
CA LEU A 46 -0.33 -14.63 3.14
C LEU A 46 0.34 -15.76 2.37
N TRP A 47 1.59 -15.56 1.95
CA TRP A 47 2.34 -16.56 1.20
C TRP A 47 2.59 -17.83 2.01
N SER A 48 2.98 -17.71 3.27
CA SER A 48 3.24 -18.88 4.14
C SER A 48 1.99 -19.57 4.68
N GLY A 49 0.79 -18.97 4.49
CA GLY A 49 -0.45 -19.46 5.10
C GLY A 49 -0.55 -19.21 6.60
N ALA A 50 0.39 -18.44 7.18
CA ALA A 50 0.41 -18.12 8.61
C ALA A 50 -0.44 -16.89 8.99
N MET A 51 -1.15 -16.30 8.02
CA MET A 51 -2.06 -15.19 8.28
C MET A 51 -3.20 -15.66 9.19
N PRO A 52 -3.44 -14.99 10.35
CA PRO A 52 -4.58 -15.30 11.18
C PRO A 52 -5.90 -15.23 10.39
N PRO A 53 -6.87 -16.12 10.64
CA PRO A 53 -8.13 -16.09 9.93
C PRO A 53 -8.90 -14.80 10.21
N PHE A 54 -9.42 -14.19 9.15
CA PHE A 54 -10.31 -13.02 9.22
C PHE A 54 -11.31 -13.02 8.04
N PRO A 55 -12.40 -12.27 8.11
CA PRO A 55 -13.39 -12.22 7.05
C PRO A 55 -12.79 -11.81 5.71
N GLY A 56 -13.03 -12.61 4.67
CA GLY A 56 -12.51 -12.36 3.32
C GLY A 56 -11.19 -13.05 2.99
N LEU A 57 -10.47 -13.60 3.96
CA LEU A 57 -9.30 -14.43 3.71
C LEU A 57 -9.69 -15.72 3.00
N GLY A 58 -8.97 -16.06 1.96
CA GLY A 58 -9.15 -17.30 1.19
C GLY A 58 -8.30 -17.31 -0.06
N TYR A 59 -7.98 -18.49 -0.54
CA TYR A 59 -7.23 -18.71 -1.77
C TYR A 59 -8.15 -19.24 -2.88
N PRO A 60 -7.87 -18.98 -4.16
CA PRO A 60 -6.78 -18.14 -4.66
C PRO A 60 -7.01 -16.66 -4.35
N LEU A 61 -5.94 -15.90 -4.14
CA LEU A 61 -6.02 -14.46 -3.87
C LEU A 61 -4.96 -13.65 -4.60
N VAL A 62 -5.32 -12.40 -4.93
CA VAL A 62 -4.39 -11.37 -5.41
C VAL A 62 -3.96 -10.52 -4.22
N PRO A 63 -2.67 -10.49 -3.85
CA PRO A 63 -2.17 -9.70 -2.73
C PRO A 63 -1.99 -8.22 -3.08
N GLY A 64 -1.44 -7.44 -2.16
CA GLY A 64 -0.98 -6.08 -2.38
C GLY A 64 -1.97 -4.99 -2.00
N TYR A 65 -1.50 -3.97 -1.29
CA TYR A 65 -2.28 -2.80 -0.88
C TYR A 65 -1.51 -1.48 -1.08
N GLU A 66 -0.45 -1.52 -1.86
CA GLU A 66 0.48 -0.42 -2.09
C GLU A 66 0.63 -0.16 -3.59
N ALA A 67 -0.50 0.00 -4.30
CA ALA A 67 -0.46 0.22 -5.74
C ALA A 67 -0.50 1.71 -6.10
N VAL A 68 0.24 2.05 -7.16
CA VAL A 68 0.21 3.36 -7.82
C VAL A 68 -0.09 3.13 -9.29
N GLY A 69 -1.02 3.89 -9.84
CA GLY A 69 -1.43 3.73 -11.22
C GLY A 69 -2.10 4.95 -11.79
N GLU A 70 -2.40 4.86 -13.07
CA GLU A 70 -3.07 5.88 -13.86
C GLU A 70 -4.53 5.49 -14.08
N ILE A 71 -5.44 6.43 -13.91
CA ILE A 71 -6.86 6.23 -14.19
C ILE A 71 -7.07 6.11 -15.70
N LEU A 72 -7.64 4.98 -16.13
CA LEU A 72 -8.05 4.73 -17.51
C LEU A 72 -9.53 5.07 -17.75
N GLU A 73 -10.38 4.79 -16.74
CA GLU A 73 -11.81 5.08 -16.79
C GLU A 73 -12.24 5.71 -15.46
N CYS A 74 -13.09 6.71 -15.54
CA CYS A 74 -13.55 7.48 -14.39
C CYS A 74 -15.03 7.86 -14.53
N PRO A 75 -15.81 7.82 -13.44
CA PRO A 75 -17.20 8.28 -13.42
C PRO A 75 -17.33 9.74 -13.86
N LYS A 76 -18.39 10.05 -14.60
CA LYS A 76 -18.73 11.44 -14.95
C LYS A 76 -19.03 12.24 -13.67
N GLY A 77 -18.43 13.43 -13.56
CA GLY A 77 -18.63 14.31 -12.40
C GLY A 77 -17.78 13.99 -11.17
N ALA A 78 -16.92 12.98 -11.22
CA ALA A 78 -15.94 12.73 -10.18
C ALA A 78 -14.88 13.87 -10.13
N SER A 79 -14.29 14.08 -8.97
CA SER A 79 -13.15 15.03 -8.80
C SER A 79 -11.86 14.55 -9.48
N LEU A 80 -11.80 13.29 -9.88
CA LEU A 80 -10.72 12.63 -10.59
C LEU A 80 -11.03 12.58 -12.08
N LYS A 81 -10.01 12.41 -12.91
CA LYS A 81 -10.14 12.28 -14.36
C LYS A 81 -9.17 11.24 -14.91
N VAL A 82 -9.45 10.79 -16.11
CA VAL A 82 -8.56 9.92 -16.92
C VAL A 82 -7.19 10.59 -17.04
N GLY A 83 -6.13 9.81 -16.83
CA GLY A 83 -4.73 10.25 -16.80
C GLY A 83 -4.25 10.72 -15.42
N ASP A 84 -5.12 10.87 -14.41
CA ASP A 84 -4.67 11.19 -13.06
C ASP A 84 -3.85 10.03 -12.47
N LEU A 85 -2.71 10.36 -11.86
CA LEU A 85 -1.95 9.40 -11.07
C LEU A 85 -2.58 9.26 -9.69
N VAL A 86 -2.83 8.02 -9.27
CA VAL A 86 -3.51 7.71 -8.02
C VAL A 86 -2.80 6.62 -7.24
N PHE A 87 -2.86 6.73 -5.91
CA PHE A 87 -2.61 5.63 -5.00
C PHE A 87 -3.88 4.81 -4.84
N VAL A 88 -3.74 3.47 -4.86
CA VAL A 88 -4.84 2.50 -4.71
C VAL A 88 -4.49 1.54 -3.57
N PRO A 89 -5.28 1.51 -2.49
CA PRO A 89 -5.04 0.59 -1.35
C PRO A 89 -5.50 -0.84 -1.64
N GLY A 90 -5.67 -1.19 -2.90
CA GLY A 90 -6.12 -2.49 -3.37
C GLY A 90 -7.51 -2.50 -3.99
N SER A 91 -7.90 -3.67 -4.49
CA SER A 91 -9.14 -3.91 -5.21
C SER A 91 -9.72 -5.27 -4.83
N ASN A 92 -11.04 -5.37 -4.82
CA ASN A 92 -11.80 -6.63 -4.74
C ASN A 92 -12.62 -6.87 -6.00
N GLY A 93 -12.20 -6.30 -7.12
CA GLY A 93 -12.89 -6.39 -8.41
C GLY A 93 -12.62 -7.68 -9.19
N PHE A 94 -11.94 -8.67 -8.62
CA PHE A 94 -11.66 -9.96 -9.27
C PHE A 94 -12.86 -10.89 -9.21
N VAL A 95 -13.07 -11.68 -10.28
CA VAL A 95 -14.17 -12.65 -10.39
C VAL A 95 -13.72 -14.00 -9.84
N ASP A 96 -12.52 -14.44 -10.23
CA ASP A 96 -12.04 -15.80 -9.99
C ASP A 96 -11.03 -15.88 -8.83
N ALA A 97 -10.74 -14.78 -8.16
CA ALA A 97 -9.82 -14.70 -7.05
C ALA A 97 -10.30 -13.74 -5.96
N LYS A 98 -9.86 -13.95 -4.74
CA LYS A 98 -10.06 -12.98 -3.67
C LYS A 98 -9.12 -11.77 -3.87
N GLY A 99 -9.64 -10.58 -3.66
CA GLY A 99 -8.84 -9.36 -3.64
C GLY A 99 -8.40 -9.03 -2.22
N LEU A 100 -7.38 -9.70 -1.73
CA LEU A 100 -6.88 -9.43 -0.40
C LEU A 100 -5.38 -9.08 -0.45
N PHE A 101 -5.00 -7.88 -0.60
CA PHE A 101 -5.83 -6.68 -0.81
C PHE A 101 -6.01 -6.32 -2.29
N GLY A 102 -5.50 -7.11 -3.20
CA GLY A 102 -5.79 -7.03 -4.62
C GLY A 102 -5.06 -5.94 -5.41
N GLY A 103 -3.93 -5.44 -4.93
CA GLY A 103 -3.19 -4.38 -5.61
C GLY A 103 -2.14 -4.86 -6.60
N SER A 104 -1.79 -6.14 -6.56
CA SER A 104 -0.72 -6.73 -7.39
C SER A 104 -1.26 -7.28 -8.72
N ALA A 105 -1.90 -6.43 -9.50
CA ALA A 105 -2.40 -6.74 -10.84
C ALA A 105 -2.16 -5.58 -11.79
N ARG A 106 -2.17 -5.84 -13.10
CA ARG A 106 -1.95 -4.83 -14.13
C ARG A 106 -3.09 -3.81 -14.20
N HIS A 107 -4.33 -4.24 -14.00
CA HIS A 107 -5.50 -3.37 -13.94
C HIS A 107 -6.31 -3.66 -12.69
N LEU A 108 -6.91 -2.62 -12.14
CA LEU A 108 -7.76 -2.69 -10.96
C LEU A 108 -9.08 -1.99 -11.24
N VAL A 109 -10.16 -2.55 -10.69
CA VAL A 109 -11.48 -1.90 -10.64
C VAL A 109 -11.81 -1.67 -9.16
N THR A 110 -12.02 -0.42 -8.78
CA THR A 110 -12.30 -0.06 -7.39
C THR A 110 -13.11 1.23 -7.29
N SER A 111 -13.75 1.46 -6.14
CA SER A 111 -14.54 2.68 -5.95
C SER A 111 -13.67 3.94 -6.05
N VAL A 112 -14.18 4.96 -6.72
CA VAL A 112 -13.54 6.29 -6.82
C VAL A 112 -13.21 6.90 -5.47
N LYS A 113 -13.97 6.55 -4.43
CA LYS A 113 -13.74 7.01 -3.05
C LYS A 113 -12.54 6.36 -2.35
N ARG A 114 -12.06 5.24 -2.88
CA ARG A 114 -10.93 4.51 -2.30
C ARG A 114 -9.58 4.95 -2.86
N VAL A 115 -9.57 5.61 -4.00
CA VAL A 115 -8.32 6.05 -4.62
C VAL A 115 -7.98 7.48 -4.19
N THR A 116 -6.70 7.76 -4.06
CA THR A 116 -6.19 9.08 -3.69
C THR A 116 -5.32 9.62 -4.80
N LYS A 117 -5.68 10.79 -5.34
CA LYS A 117 -4.82 11.48 -6.31
C LYS A 117 -3.48 11.85 -5.67
N ILE A 118 -2.39 11.55 -6.35
CA ILE A 118 -1.04 11.87 -5.92
C ILE A 118 -0.34 12.73 -6.97
N ASN A 119 0.69 13.46 -6.54
CA ASN A 119 1.51 14.24 -7.46
C ASN A 119 2.31 13.30 -8.37
N SER A 120 2.29 13.55 -9.68
CA SER A 120 3.01 12.75 -10.68
C SER A 120 4.53 12.70 -10.45
N GLN A 121 5.11 13.71 -9.79
CA GLN A 121 6.54 13.73 -9.44
C GLN A 121 6.93 12.71 -8.36
N ILE A 122 5.97 12.15 -7.61
CA ILE A 122 6.23 11.13 -6.59
C ILE A 122 6.67 9.83 -7.25
N GLY A 123 6.11 9.50 -8.42
CA GLY A 123 6.44 8.29 -9.16
C GLY A 123 6.25 7.01 -8.32
N GLU A 124 7.22 6.12 -8.40
CA GLU A 124 7.24 4.85 -7.66
C GLU A 124 7.16 5.00 -6.14
N LYS A 125 7.66 6.12 -5.59
CA LYS A 125 7.59 6.38 -4.14
C LYS A 125 6.17 6.49 -3.61
N GLY A 126 5.19 6.67 -4.49
CA GLY A 126 3.77 6.67 -4.14
C GLY A 126 3.30 5.36 -3.49
N VAL A 127 3.97 4.22 -3.71
CA VAL A 127 3.66 2.94 -3.03
C VAL A 127 3.81 3.05 -1.50
N LEU A 128 4.64 3.97 -1.00
CA LEU A 128 4.82 4.21 0.43
C LEU A 128 3.63 4.92 1.09
N TYR A 129 2.60 5.30 0.33
CA TYR A 129 1.47 6.07 0.85
C TYR A 129 0.72 5.33 1.96
N ALA A 130 0.56 4.00 1.85
CA ALA A 130 -0.03 3.17 2.89
C ALA A 130 0.76 3.20 4.20
N LEU A 131 2.09 3.03 4.12
CA LEU A 131 2.96 3.10 5.29
C LEU A 131 3.01 4.52 5.87
N ALA A 132 2.97 5.55 5.03
CA ALA A 132 2.90 6.94 5.49
C ALA A 132 1.59 7.22 6.23
N ALA A 133 0.46 6.68 5.75
CA ALA A 133 -0.82 6.77 6.43
C ALA A 133 -0.79 6.04 7.79
N THR A 134 -0.17 4.87 7.87
CA THR A 134 0.05 4.11 9.12
C THR A 134 0.89 4.92 10.10
N ALA A 135 2.01 5.48 9.65
CA ALA A 135 2.86 6.34 10.48
C ALA A 135 2.10 7.59 10.97
N ARG A 136 1.32 8.23 10.09
CA ARG A 136 0.48 9.37 10.44
C ARG A 136 -0.59 9.01 11.46
N HIS A 137 -1.23 7.85 11.31
CA HIS A 137 -2.27 7.37 12.22
C HIS A 137 -1.75 7.24 13.66
N ALA A 138 -0.52 6.75 13.83
CA ALA A 138 0.12 6.64 15.15
C ALA A 138 0.29 8.00 15.88
N LEU A 139 0.25 9.12 15.14
CA LEU A 139 0.42 10.47 15.66
C LEU A 139 -0.88 11.25 15.84
N THR A 140 -2.04 10.68 15.49
CA THR A 140 -3.31 11.41 15.39
C THR A 140 -4.45 10.87 16.25
N GLY A 141 -4.20 9.87 17.09
CA GLY A 141 -5.20 9.37 18.06
C GLY A 141 -5.51 10.40 19.16
N PRO A 142 -6.63 10.28 19.87
CA PRO A 142 -7.04 11.24 20.91
C PRO A 142 -6.00 11.41 22.03
N ASP A 143 -5.21 10.36 22.32
CA ASP A 143 -4.13 10.38 23.32
C ASP A 143 -2.74 10.28 22.67
N ALA A 144 -2.65 10.49 21.37
CA ALA A 144 -1.40 10.35 20.64
C ALA A 144 -0.40 11.43 21.07
N LYS A 145 0.82 10.99 21.35
CA LYS A 145 1.99 11.84 21.62
C LYS A 145 3.02 11.64 20.55
N PHE A 146 3.81 12.67 20.31
CA PHE A 146 4.98 12.47 19.45
C PHE A 146 5.96 11.52 20.13
N PRO A 147 6.53 10.55 19.40
CA PRO A 147 7.48 9.61 19.97
C PRO A 147 8.80 10.31 20.31
N ASP A 148 9.36 10.01 21.47
CA ASP A 148 10.72 10.38 21.83
C ASP A 148 11.75 9.36 21.33
N LEU A 149 11.30 8.09 21.16
CA LEU A 149 12.13 6.97 20.71
C LEU A 149 11.38 6.18 19.63
N ILE A 150 12.08 5.84 18.56
CA ILE A 150 11.63 4.91 17.50
C ILE A 150 12.61 3.75 17.46
N ILE A 151 12.10 2.53 17.60
CA ILE A 151 12.90 1.30 17.50
C ILE A 151 12.74 0.73 16.10
N GLY A 152 13.84 0.68 15.35
CA GLY A 152 13.87 0.25 13.95
C GLY A 152 13.83 1.40 12.95
N HIS A 153 14.75 1.37 11.97
CA HIS A 153 14.92 2.38 10.93
C HIS A 153 14.62 1.84 9.53
N GLY A 154 13.64 0.92 9.46
CA GLY A 154 13.05 0.47 8.19
C GLY A 154 12.16 1.55 7.57
N ALA A 155 11.42 1.19 6.50
CA ALA A 155 10.55 2.14 5.78
C ALA A 155 9.55 2.84 6.72
N LEU A 156 8.88 2.09 7.60
CA LEU A 156 7.90 2.65 8.53
C LEU A 156 8.56 3.57 9.58
N GLY A 157 9.66 3.15 10.20
CA GLY A 157 10.37 3.95 11.20
C GLY A 157 10.88 5.28 10.62
N ARG A 158 11.42 5.25 9.39
CA ARG A 158 11.86 6.45 8.66
C ARG A 158 10.70 7.39 8.34
N LEU A 159 9.56 6.86 7.94
CA LEU A 159 8.36 7.66 7.68
C LEU A 159 7.83 8.27 8.98
N LEU A 160 7.76 7.49 10.06
CA LEU A 160 7.30 7.96 11.37
C LEU A 160 8.19 9.11 11.88
N ALA A 161 9.51 8.97 11.84
CA ALA A 161 10.44 10.02 12.25
C ALA A 161 10.23 11.32 11.45
N ARG A 162 10.15 11.23 10.12
CA ARG A 162 9.93 12.38 9.24
C ARG A 162 8.57 13.04 9.45
N ILE A 163 7.51 12.25 9.57
CA ILE A 163 6.15 12.75 9.78
C ILE A 163 6.03 13.40 11.16
N THR A 164 6.70 12.88 12.19
CA THR A 164 6.78 13.50 13.51
C THR A 164 7.32 14.93 13.40
N ILE A 165 8.44 15.12 12.71
CA ILE A 165 9.06 16.44 12.53
C ILE A 165 8.16 17.38 11.71
N ILE A 166 7.59 16.89 10.59
CA ILE A 166 6.67 17.65 9.74
C ILE A 166 5.42 18.09 10.52
N ALA A 167 4.95 17.26 11.44
CA ALA A 167 3.81 17.55 12.29
C ALA A 167 4.14 18.50 13.47
N GLY A 168 5.38 18.99 13.58
CA GLY A 168 5.82 19.94 14.62
C GLY A 168 6.39 19.28 15.88
N GLY A 169 6.56 17.95 15.88
CA GLY A 169 7.23 17.25 16.96
C GLY A 169 8.77 17.45 16.94
N LYS A 170 9.39 17.24 18.09
CA LYS A 170 10.87 17.18 18.16
C LYS A 170 11.36 15.98 17.38
N PRO A 171 12.60 16.03 16.83
CA PRO A 171 13.23 14.86 16.24
C PRO A 171 13.31 13.71 17.25
N PRO A 172 12.73 12.54 16.98
CA PRO A 172 12.84 11.40 17.88
C PRO A 172 14.22 10.77 17.81
N THR A 173 14.67 10.18 18.90
CA THR A 173 15.81 9.27 18.87
C THR A 173 15.42 8.02 18.09
N VAL A 174 16.28 7.56 17.18
CA VAL A 174 16.06 6.32 16.44
C VAL A 174 17.11 5.29 16.83
N TRP A 175 16.68 4.13 17.28
CA TRP A 175 17.55 3.00 17.59
C TRP A 175 17.41 1.93 16.50
N GLU A 176 18.55 1.56 15.89
CA GLU A 176 18.63 0.57 14.82
C GLU A 176 19.86 -0.31 15.04
N ILE A 177 19.68 -1.63 14.91
CA ILE A 177 20.74 -2.63 15.09
C ILE A 177 21.52 -2.92 13.80
N ASP A 178 20.94 -2.61 12.64
CA ASP A 178 21.59 -2.79 11.35
C ASP A 178 22.34 -1.50 10.99
N GLU A 179 23.67 -1.53 11.05
CA GLU A 179 24.53 -0.40 10.73
C GLU A 179 24.25 0.20 9.33
N LYS A 180 23.90 -0.64 8.34
CA LYS A 180 23.56 -0.17 6.99
C LYS A 180 22.26 0.65 6.95
N ARG A 181 21.36 0.41 7.89
CA ARG A 181 20.13 1.17 8.05
C ARG A 181 20.29 2.36 8.97
N ALA A 182 21.27 2.30 9.86
CA ALA A 182 21.60 3.39 10.74
C ALA A 182 22.17 4.61 9.99
N VAL A 183 22.83 4.43 8.87
CA VAL A 183 23.45 5.49 8.07
C VAL A 183 22.40 6.29 7.27
N GLY A 184 22.57 7.60 7.17
CA GLY A 184 21.85 8.45 6.24
C GLY A 184 20.66 9.24 6.79
N THR A 185 20.59 9.41 8.10
CA THR A 185 19.65 10.33 8.75
C THR A 185 20.35 11.22 9.76
N PHE A 186 19.86 12.44 9.91
CA PHE A 186 20.42 13.47 10.80
C PHE A 186 20.29 13.17 12.30
N TRP A 187 19.87 11.95 12.68
CA TRP A 187 19.36 11.65 14.02
C TRP A 187 19.87 10.34 14.62
N HIS A 188 21.11 9.96 14.30
CA HIS A 188 21.75 8.81 14.96
C HIS A 188 22.49 9.27 16.19
N HIS A 189 22.04 8.82 17.36
CA HIS A 189 22.92 8.66 18.49
C HIS A 189 23.45 7.22 18.43
N GLU A 190 24.73 7.07 18.17
CA GLU A 190 25.45 5.85 18.46
C GLU A 190 25.51 5.70 19.98
N PHE A 191 25.11 4.53 20.46
CA PHE A 191 25.38 4.12 21.83
C PHE A 191 26.58 3.18 21.84
#